data_4d81dd27e4cbb401d89da4bd0472b70a
#
_entry.id   4d81dd27e4cbb401d89da4bd0472b70a
#
_cell.length_a   1.000
_cell.length_b   1.000
_cell.length_c   1.000
_cell.angle_alpha   90.00
_cell.angle_beta   90.00
_cell.angle_gamma   90.00
#
_symmetry.space_group_name_H-M   'P 1'
#
loop_
_entity.id
_entity.type
_entity.pdbx_description
1 polymer ?
#
loop_
_entity_poly.entity_id
_entity_poly.type
_entity_poly.pdbx_seq_one_letter_code
_entity_poly.pdbx_strand_id
1 'polypeptide(L)'
;NIRNAYLLLKADFLKIFINKDGRVFMSRIIKNVLPYWKSIVLVFALLIVQAVCDLSLPAYTSDIIDTGIQNGGIEHTVPEKITKEEFDTAKLFMTEEEAQLWEQSYSYNEDDNVYELSVKGSKNKTDLDDTLFTALIINNQMSSVTESAFKSRMAEQMHVSEEQLANVSIEDIGKSMGVELITFTQMMEDSDGNEVETICVDMRQIVKAM
;
A
#
# COMPACT_ATOMS: atom_id res chain seq x y z
N ASN A 1 -28.22 -38.55 15.95
CA ASN A 1 -27.07 -39.10 15.23
C ASN A 1 -27.08 -38.58 13.79
N ILE A 2 -26.42 -37.42 13.62
CA ILE A 2 -26.36 -36.65 12.37
C ILE A 2 -25.72 -37.49 11.23
N ARG A 3 -24.81 -38.40 11.57
CA ARG A 3 -24.14 -39.30 10.62
C ARG A 3 -25.06 -40.32 9.96
N ASN A 4 -26.05 -40.82 10.70
CA ASN A 4 -27.04 -41.74 10.16
C ASN A 4 -28.10 -41.04 9.28
N ALA A 5 -28.47 -39.78 9.61
CA ALA A 5 -29.34 -38.97 8.78
C ALA A 5 -28.67 -38.61 7.44
N TYR A 6 -27.37 -38.30 7.45
CA TYR A 6 -26.59 -38.03 6.22
C TYR A 6 -26.46 -39.26 5.31
N LEU A 7 -26.27 -40.45 5.91
CA LEU A 7 -26.21 -41.71 5.15
C LEU A 7 -27.56 -42.12 4.55
N LEU A 8 -28.65 -41.85 5.27
CA LEU A 8 -30.02 -42.10 4.77
C LEU A 8 -30.35 -41.13 3.61
N LEU A 9 -30.07 -39.85 3.75
CA LEU A 9 -30.25 -38.84 2.70
C LEU A 9 -29.41 -39.18 1.46
N LYS A 10 -28.18 -39.61 1.65
CA LYS A 10 -27.31 -40.04 0.52
C LYS A 10 -27.80 -41.31 -0.16
N ALA A 11 -28.36 -42.26 0.60
CA ALA A 11 -28.91 -43.48 0.06
C ALA A 11 -30.23 -43.24 -0.70
N ASP A 12 -31.08 -42.34 -0.22
CA ASP A 12 -32.32 -41.96 -0.90
C ASP A 12 -32.03 -41.12 -2.16
N PHE A 13 -31.05 -40.23 -2.12
CA PHE A 13 -30.60 -39.47 -3.29
C PHE A 13 -29.99 -40.40 -4.39
N LEU A 14 -29.22 -41.40 -3.98
CA LEU A 14 -28.70 -42.42 -4.90
C LEU A 14 -29.81 -43.34 -5.46
N LYS A 15 -30.84 -43.68 -4.65
CA LYS A 15 -31.98 -44.46 -5.13
C LYS A 15 -32.80 -43.73 -6.19
N ILE A 16 -33.01 -42.41 -6.03
CA ILE A 16 -33.69 -41.58 -7.04
C ILE A 16 -32.87 -41.55 -8.36
N PHE A 17 -31.53 -41.52 -8.27
CA PHE A 17 -30.65 -41.49 -9.44
C PHE A 17 -30.49 -42.84 -10.15
N ILE A 18 -30.67 -43.95 -9.43
CA ILE A 18 -30.44 -45.33 -9.96
C ILE A 18 -31.75 -46.01 -10.40
N ASN A 19 -32.90 -45.46 -10.02
CA ASN A 19 -34.19 -46.08 -10.38
C ASN A 19 -34.40 -46.05 -11.90
N LYS A 20 -34.81 -47.19 -12.46
CA LYS A 20 -35.03 -47.42 -13.91
C LYS A 20 -36.02 -46.37 -14.47
N ASP A 21 -37.00 -45.98 -13.69
CA ASP A 21 -37.99 -44.95 -14.05
C ASP A 21 -37.38 -43.53 -14.04
N GLY A 22 -36.46 -43.25 -13.14
CA GLY A 22 -35.71 -41.99 -13.10
C GLY A 22 -34.84 -41.76 -14.33
N ARG A 23 -34.25 -42.80 -14.90
CA ARG A 23 -33.48 -42.71 -16.15
C ARG A 23 -34.36 -42.40 -17.36
N VAL A 24 -35.56 -42.97 -17.41
CA VAL A 24 -36.50 -42.65 -18.48
C VAL A 24 -37.04 -41.23 -18.36
N PHE A 25 -37.31 -40.78 -17.14
CA PHE A 25 -37.77 -39.41 -16.87
C PHE A 25 -36.67 -38.37 -17.20
N MET A 26 -35.43 -38.61 -16.76
CA MET A 26 -34.28 -37.78 -17.07
C MET A 26 -34.00 -37.70 -18.58
N SER A 27 -34.08 -38.85 -19.27
CA SER A 27 -33.90 -38.93 -20.74
C SER A 27 -34.98 -38.12 -21.50
N ARG A 28 -36.22 -38.09 -21.02
CA ARG A 28 -37.29 -37.27 -21.63
C ARG A 28 -37.06 -35.78 -21.40
N ILE A 29 -36.62 -35.39 -20.20
CA ILE A 29 -36.26 -33.98 -19.88
C ILE A 29 -35.13 -33.54 -20.79
N ILE A 30 -34.04 -34.29 -20.84
CA ILE A 30 -32.88 -33.96 -21.67
C ILE A 30 -33.27 -33.86 -23.15
N LYS A 31 -34.09 -34.75 -23.66
CA LYS A 31 -34.55 -34.71 -25.04
C LYS A 31 -35.40 -33.51 -25.40
N ASN A 32 -36.20 -33.01 -24.42
CA ASN A 32 -37.00 -31.81 -24.60
C ASN A 32 -36.18 -30.50 -24.42
N VAL A 33 -35.09 -30.57 -23.65
CA VAL A 33 -34.20 -29.43 -23.39
C VAL A 33 -33.14 -29.27 -24.48
N LEU A 34 -32.76 -30.40 -25.18
CA LEU A 34 -31.76 -30.42 -26.23
C LEU A 34 -31.98 -29.39 -27.37
N PRO A 35 -33.23 -29.14 -27.84
CA PRO A 35 -33.48 -28.11 -28.87
C PRO A 35 -33.07 -26.71 -28.43
N TYR A 36 -33.07 -26.44 -27.09
CA TYR A 36 -32.75 -25.13 -26.49
C TYR A 36 -31.30 -25.05 -25.98
N TRP A 37 -30.42 -25.94 -26.48
CA TRP A 37 -29.03 -25.99 -25.99
C TRP A 37 -28.30 -24.64 -26.06
N LYS A 38 -28.61 -23.81 -27.07
CA LYS A 38 -28.05 -22.42 -27.17
C LYS A 38 -28.44 -21.57 -25.99
N SER A 39 -29.71 -21.64 -25.55
CA SER A 39 -30.18 -20.91 -24.37
C SER A 39 -29.56 -21.43 -23.08
N ILE A 40 -29.31 -22.73 -22.98
CA ILE A 40 -28.66 -23.36 -21.83
C ILE A 40 -27.20 -22.87 -21.74
N VAL A 41 -26.48 -22.91 -22.87
CA VAL A 41 -25.12 -22.39 -22.92
C VAL A 41 -25.06 -20.90 -22.56
N LEU A 42 -26.03 -20.10 -23.03
CA LEU A 42 -26.14 -18.69 -22.68
C LEU A 42 -26.35 -18.49 -21.17
N VAL A 43 -27.28 -19.24 -20.57
CA VAL A 43 -27.54 -19.16 -19.12
C VAL A 43 -26.29 -19.60 -18.34
N PHE A 44 -25.62 -20.66 -18.77
CA PHE A 44 -24.40 -21.12 -18.12
C PHE A 44 -23.28 -20.08 -18.20
N ALA A 45 -23.11 -19.43 -19.35
CA ALA A 45 -22.16 -18.33 -19.52
C ALA A 45 -22.48 -17.14 -18.60
N LEU A 46 -23.76 -16.77 -18.47
CA LEU A 46 -24.20 -15.70 -17.56
C LEU A 46 -23.95 -16.07 -16.09
N LEU A 47 -24.18 -17.33 -15.70
CA LEU A 47 -23.85 -17.79 -14.34
C LEU A 47 -22.36 -17.73 -14.04
N ILE A 48 -21.49 -18.04 -15.01
CA ILE A 48 -20.05 -17.90 -14.86
C ILE A 48 -19.68 -16.42 -14.66
N VAL A 49 -20.21 -15.53 -15.49
CA VAL A 49 -19.98 -14.09 -15.36
C VAL A 49 -20.45 -13.59 -14.00
N GLN A 50 -21.65 -13.99 -13.55
CA GLN A 50 -22.15 -13.65 -12.23
C GLN A 50 -21.22 -14.12 -11.13
N ALA A 51 -20.78 -15.38 -11.17
CA ALA A 51 -19.87 -15.93 -10.17
C ALA A 51 -18.53 -15.17 -10.12
N VAL A 52 -17.99 -14.78 -11.26
CA VAL A 52 -16.77 -13.95 -11.33
C VAL A 52 -17.00 -12.57 -10.71
N CYS A 53 -18.13 -11.94 -11.03
CA CYS A 53 -18.47 -10.64 -10.45
C CYS A 53 -18.64 -10.72 -8.93
N ASP A 54 -19.35 -11.74 -8.44
CA ASP A 54 -19.60 -11.94 -7.01
C ASP A 54 -18.29 -12.18 -6.22
N LEU A 55 -17.33 -12.90 -6.82
CA LEU A 55 -16.00 -13.13 -6.22
C LEU A 55 -15.10 -11.89 -6.30
N SER A 56 -15.29 -11.04 -7.29
CA SER A 56 -14.48 -9.82 -7.47
C SER A 56 -14.89 -8.69 -6.52
N LEU A 57 -16.15 -8.64 -6.08
CA LEU A 57 -16.66 -7.58 -5.18
C LEU A 57 -15.85 -7.45 -3.87
N PRO A 58 -15.56 -8.54 -3.11
CA PRO A 58 -14.74 -8.42 -1.91
C PRO A 58 -13.33 -7.90 -2.18
N ALA A 59 -12.71 -8.32 -3.31
CA ALA A 59 -11.38 -7.85 -3.68
C ALA A 59 -11.37 -6.34 -3.94
N TYR A 60 -12.27 -5.85 -4.79
CA TYR A 60 -12.38 -4.41 -5.05
C TYR A 60 -12.72 -3.60 -3.80
N THR A 61 -13.54 -4.15 -2.89
CA THR A 61 -13.86 -3.47 -1.64
C THR A 61 -12.61 -3.36 -0.75
N SER A 62 -11.79 -4.42 -0.69
CA SER A 62 -10.51 -4.40 0.03
C SER A 62 -9.57 -3.36 -0.56
N ASP A 63 -9.41 -3.35 -1.88
CA ASP A 63 -8.53 -2.39 -2.58
C ASP A 63 -8.97 -0.93 -2.34
N ILE A 64 -10.29 -0.66 -2.35
CA ILE A 64 -10.81 0.68 -2.05
C ILE A 64 -10.52 1.08 -0.60
N ILE A 65 -10.66 0.17 0.34
CA ILE A 65 -10.39 0.44 1.77
C ILE A 65 -8.89 0.64 1.97
N ASP A 66 -8.07 -0.25 1.42
CA ASP A 66 -6.62 -0.22 1.60
C ASP A 66 -6.02 1.03 0.94
N THR A 67 -6.32 1.27 -0.33
CA THR A 67 -5.78 2.41 -1.07
C THR A 67 -6.46 3.72 -0.68
N GLY A 68 -7.81 3.74 -0.60
CA GLY A 68 -8.57 4.97 -0.42
C GLY A 68 -8.60 5.46 1.02
N ILE A 69 -8.74 4.57 1.99
CA ILE A 69 -8.93 4.95 3.41
C ILE A 69 -7.61 4.83 4.18
N GLN A 70 -6.91 3.68 4.08
CA GLN A 70 -5.70 3.46 4.86
C GLN A 70 -4.51 4.24 4.30
N ASN A 71 -4.35 4.28 2.98
CA ASN A 71 -3.21 4.93 2.32
C ASN A 71 -3.52 6.34 1.81
N GLY A 72 -4.68 6.91 2.15
CA GLY A 72 -5.04 8.27 1.74
C GLY A 72 -5.07 8.49 0.22
N GLY A 73 -5.36 7.45 -0.55
CA GLY A 73 -5.38 7.48 -2.03
C GLY A 73 -4.02 7.19 -2.68
N ILE A 74 -3.00 6.83 -1.90
CA ILE A 74 -1.67 6.48 -2.42
C ILE A 74 -1.62 4.98 -2.69
N GLU A 75 -1.56 4.60 -3.95
CA GLU A 75 -1.48 3.20 -4.38
C GLU A 75 -0.03 2.67 -4.32
N HIS A 76 0.95 3.54 -4.60
CA HIS A 76 2.37 3.21 -4.65
C HIS A 76 3.19 4.17 -3.80
N THR A 77 4.13 3.64 -3.04
CA THR A 77 5.09 4.44 -2.25
C THR A 77 6.14 5.10 -3.14
N VAL A 78 6.46 4.45 -4.25
CA VAL A 78 7.43 4.95 -5.24
C VAL A 78 6.79 6.08 -6.05
N PRO A 79 7.32 7.33 -5.98
CA PRO A 79 6.75 8.48 -6.68
C PRO A 79 7.00 8.40 -8.19
N GLU A 80 6.07 8.91 -8.99
CA GLU A 80 6.24 8.97 -10.45
C GLU A 80 7.24 10.05 -10.88
N LYS A 81 7.25 11.17 -10.15
CA LYS A 81 8.18 12.27 -10.34
C LYS A 81 8.76 12.69 -9.00
N ILE A 82 10.06 12.96 -8.98
CA ILE A 82 10.78 13.36 -7.78
C ILE A 82 11.84 14.40 -8.14
N THR A 83 12.02 15.41 -7.28
CA THR A 83 13.06 16.42 -7.49
C THR A 83 14.43 15.79 -7.34
N LYS A 84 15.44 16.40 -7.96
CA LYS A 84 16.82 15.92 -7.85
C LYS A 84 17.30 15.86 -6.42
N GLU A 85 16.96 16.87 -5.62
CA GLU A 85 17.35 16.93 -4.22
C GLU A 85 16.75 15.77 -3.41
N GLU A 86 15.44 15.52 -3.54
CA GLU A 86 14.74 14.42 -2.87
C GLU A 86 15.24 13.05 -3.36
N PHE A 87 15.54 12.93 -4.66
CA PHE A 87 16.09 11.70 -5.25
C PHE A 87 17.43 11.32 -4.63
N ASP A 88 18.33 12.31 -4.47
CA ASP A 88 19.65 12.09 -3.89
C ASP A 88 19.57 11.89 -2.37
N THR A 89 18.65 12.56 -1.70
CA THR A 89 18.44 12.42 -0.25
C THR A 89 17.84 11.06 0.12
N ALA A 90 16.92 10.54 -0.68
CA ALA A 90 16.34 9.20 -0.45
C ALA A 90 17.41 8.10 -0.45
N LYS A 91 18.46 8.24 -1.25
CA LYS A 91 19.58 7.26 -1.31
C LYS A 91 20.36 7.14 -0.01
N LEU A 92 20.31 8.13 0.87
CA LEU A 92 20.98 8.08 2.19
C LEU A 92 20.47 6.93 3.09
N PHE A 93 19.24 6.48 2.85
CA PHE A 93 18.57 5.45 3.63
C PHE A 93 18.52 4.11 2.90
N MET A 94 19.13 4.00 1.73
CA MET A 94 19.15 2.82 0.88
C MET A 94 20.47 2.06 1.01
N THR A 95 20.39 0.74 0.90
CA THR A 95 21.57 -0.10 0.69
C THR A 95 22.15 0.12 -0.72
N GLU A 96 23.35 -0.36 -0.98
CA GLU A 96 23.96 -0.24 -2.31
C GLU A 96 23.11 -0.88 -3.42
N GLU A 97 22.47 -2.02 -3.12
CA GLU A 97 21.58 -2.73 -4.06
C GLU A 97 20.31 -1.93 -4.33
N GLU A 98 19.68 -1.41 -3.28
CA GLU A 98 18.50 -0.55 -3.39
C GLU A 98 18.78 0.75 -4.13
N ALA A 99 19.92 1.39 -3.86
CA ALA A 99 20.34 2.62 -4.54
C ALA A 99 20.59 2.39 -6.05
N GLN A 100 21.19 1.26 -6.43
CA GLN A 100 21.34 0.88 -7.84
C GLN A 100 19.99 0.64 -8.51
N LEU A 101 19.06 -0.05 -7.82
CA LEU A 101 17.72 -0.28 -8.33
C LEU A 101 16.95 1.04 -8.50
N TRP A 102 17.09 1.95 -7.52
CA TRP A 102 16.53 3.29 -7.55
C TRP A 102 17.01 4.08 -8.77
N GLU A 103 18.33 4.15 -8.99
CA GLU A 103 18.93 4.84 -10.13
C GLU A 103 18.52 4.26 -11.49
N GLN A 104 18.39 2.93 -11.59
CA GLN A 104 17.97 2.26 -12.83
C GLN A 104 16.49 2.44 -13.15
N SER A 105 15.69 2.73 -12.13
CA SER A 105 14.25 2.86 -12.26
C SER A 105 13.79 4.24 -12.70
N TYR A 106 14.66 5.24 -12.60
CA TYR A 106 14.36 6.62 -12.96
C TYR A 106 15.19 7.12 -14.11
N SER A 107 14.68 8.11 -14.81
CA SER A 107 15.38 8.88 -15.85
C SER A 107 15.27 10.37 -15.52
N TYR A 108 16.40 11.07 -15.64
CA TYR A 108 16.43 12.51 -15.40
C TYR A 108 15.85 13.28 -16.59
N ASN A 109 14.89 14.16 -16.31
CA ASN A 109 14.29 15.08 -17.27
C ASN A 109 14.91 16.48 -17.05
N GLU A 110 15.71 16.94 -18.01
CA GLU A 110 16.40 18.23 -17.93
C GLU A 110 15.44 19.43 -18.03
N ASP A 111 14.33 19.29 -18.74
CA ASP A 111 13.38 20.39 -18.97
C ASP A 111 12.65 20.76 -17.67
N ASP A 112 12.27 19.77 -16.88
CA ASP A 112 11.53 19.93 -15.62
C ASP A 112 12.46 19.91 -14.39
N ASN A 113 13.73 19.56 -14.52
CA ASN A 113 14.72 19.36 -13.45
C ASN A 113 14.25 18.31 -12.40
N VAL A 114 13.61 17.25 -12.88
CA VAL A 114 13.10 16.17 -12.05
C VAL A 114 13.53 14.80 -12.58
N TYR A 115 13.53 13.82 -11.69
CA TYR A 115 13.60 12.42 -12.07
C TYR A 115 12.19 11.87 -12.30
N GLU A 116 11.97 11.21 -13.42
CA GLU A 116 10.72 10.56 -13.77
C GLU A 116 10.89 9.05 -13.79
N LEU A 117 9.89 8.32 -13.30
CA LEU A 117 9.89 6.87 -13.29
C LEU A 117 9.94 6.34 -14.73
N SER A 118 10.97 5.57 -15.06
CA SER A 118 11.18 5.01 -16.40
C SER A 118 10.09 3.98 -16.74
N VAL A 119 9.96 3.65 -18.04
CA VAL A 119 9.02 2.62 -18.50
C VAL A 119 9.28 1.25 -17.84
N LYS A 120 10.54 0.95 -17.50
CA LYS A 120 10.89 -0.28 -16.75
C LYS A 120 10.44 -0.20 -15.29
N GLY A 121 10.68 0.93 -14.62
CA GLY A 121 10.22 1.17 -13.26
C GLY A 121 8.69 1.14 -13.16
N SER A 122 8.00 1.77 -14.12
CA SER A 122 6.54 1.78 -14.16
C SER A 122 5.90 0.40 -14.30
N LYS A 123 6.55 -0.55 -14.99
CA LYS A 123 6.05 -1.94 -15.11
C LYS A 123 6.27 -2.79 -13.86
N ASN A 124 7.23 -2.41 -13.03
CA ASN A 124 7.64 -3.16 -11.84
C ASN A 124 7.37 -2.37 -10.56
N LYS A 125 6.37 -1.46 -10.57
CA LYS A 125 6.07 -0.60 -9.41
C LYS A 125 5.90 -1.39 -8.11
N THR A 126 5.15 -2.48 -8.14
CA THR A 126 4.91 -3.31 -6.95
C THR A 126 6.21 -3.89 -6.38
N ASP A 127 7.09 -4.41 -7.23
CA ASP A 127 8.39 -4.94 -6.80
C ASP A 127 9.30 -3.83 -6.25
N LEU A 128 9.21 -2.62 -6.82
CA LEU A 128 9.92 -1.44 -6.33
C LEU A 128 9.38 -0.97 -4.99
N ASP A 129 8.05 -0.94 -4.82
CA ASP A 129 7.42 -0.62 -3.55
C ASP A 129 7.88 -1.58 -2.45
N ASP A 130 7.81 -2.89 -2.68
CA ASP A 130 8.23 -3.89 -1.70
C ASP A 130 9.71 -3.76 -1.30
N THR A 131 10.58 -3.47 -2.27
CA THR A 131 12.03 -3.37 -2.04
C THR A 131 12.41 -2.06 -1.36
N LEU A 132 11.85 -0.94 -1.81
CA LEU A 132 12.24 0.41 -1.38
C LEU A 132 11.38 0.98 -0.25
N PHE A 133 10.31 0.30 0.12
CA PHE A 133 9.34 0.74 1.11
C PHE A 133 9.98 1.25 2.41
N THR A 134 10.87 0.48 2.99
CA THR A 134 11.51 0.82 4.27
C THR A 134 12.34 2.09 4.16
N ALA A 135 13.16 2.18 3.12
CA ALA A 135 14.03 3.34 2.89
C ALA A 135 13.21 4.62 2.62
N LEU A 136 12.16 4.51 1.81
CA LEU A 136 11.29 5.64 1.48
C LEU A 136 10.46 6.12 2.68
N ILE A 137 9.96 5.19 3.51
CA ILE A 137 9.26 5.57 4.75
C ILE A 137 10.19 6.25 5.73
N ILE A 138 11.41 5.73 5.93
CA ILE A 138 12.39 6.37 6.81
C ILE A 138 12.73 7.78 6.28
N ASN A 139 12.97 7.92 4.97
CA ASN A 139 13.21 9.22 4.35
C ASN A 139 12.07 10.19 4.62
N ASN A 140 10.82 9.75 4.42
CA ASN A 140 9.63 10.57 4.66
C ASN A 140 9.47 10.94 6.15
N GLN A 141 9.66 9.99 7.07
CA GLN A 141 9.56 10.26 8.51
C GLN A 141 10.66 11.19 9.02
N MET A 142 11.84 11.15 8.41
CA MET A 142 12.95 12.02 8.77
C MET A 142 12.83 13.41 8.14
N SER A 143 12.05 13.57 7.08
CA SER A 143 11.86 14.86 6.39
C SER A 143 11.01 15.84 7.17
N SER A 144 10.10 15.38 8.05
CA SER A 144 9.10 16.23 8.73
C SER A 144 8.89 15.81 10.18
N VAL A 145 9.94 15.94 10.98
CA VAL A 145 9.87 15.70 12.44
C VAL A 145 9.41 16.97 13.15
N THR A 146 8.38 16.88 13.98
CA THR A 146 7.90 18.04 14.75
C THR A 146 9.00 18.56 15.68
N GLU A 147 9.03 19.87 15.92
CA GLU A 147 10.01 20.52 16.81
C GLU A 147 10.05 19.87 18.20
N SER A 148 8.89 19.53 18.76
CA SER A 148 8.78 18.86 20.06
C SER A 148 9.42 17.49 20.04
N ALA A 149 9.10 16.67 19.03
CA ALA A 149 9.69 15.33 18.88
C ALA A 149 11.19 15.39 18.62
N PHE A 150 11.65 16.38 17.85
CA PHE A 150 13.08 16.61 17.64
C PHE A 150 13.80 16.93 18.95
N LYS A 151 13.28 17.91 19.71
CA LYS A 151 13.87 18.31 21.01
C LYS A 151 13.86 17.16 22.03
N SER A 152 12.80 16.38 22.10
CA SER A 152 12.71 15.20 22.98
C SER A 152 13.78 14.15 22.63
N ARG A 153 13.95 13.81 21.37
CA ARG A 153 15.00 12.88 20.91
C ARG A 153 16.41 13.41 21.18
N MET A 154 16.62 14.71 20.99
CA MET A 154 17.92 15.35 21.28
C MET A 154 18.21 15.36 22.80
N ALA A 155 17.20 15.59 23.65
CA ALA A 155 17.32 15.54 25.08
C ALA A 155 17.80 14.16 25.55
N GLU A 156 17.19 13.10 25.05
CA GLU A 156 17.61 11.72 25.32
C GLU A 156 19.06 11.46 24.90
N GLN A 157 19.43 11.89 23.70
CA GLN A 157 20.75 11.63 23.12
C GLN A 157 21.86 12.40 23.82
N MET A 158 21.58 13.66 24.22
CA MET A 158 22.52 14.52 24.94
C MET A 158 22.50 14.31 26.46
N HIS A 159 21.60 13.45 26.97
CA HIS A 159 21.42 13.17 28.42
C HIS A 159 21.10 14.45 29.22
N VAL A 160 20.31 15.34 28.63
CA VAL A 160 19.82 16.58 29.25
C VAL A 160 18.31 16.52 29.45
N SER A 161 17.75 17.38 30.33
CA SER A 161 16.29 17.41 30.49
C SER A 161 15.63 18.15 29.33
N GLU A 162 14.42 17.71 28.93
CA GLU A 162 13.62 18.37 27.90
C GLU A 162 13.38 19.87 28.20
N GLU A 163 13.24 20.25 29.49
CA GLU A 163 13.06 21.63 29.93
C GLU A 163 14.26 22.52 29.58
N GLN A 164 15.47 21.95 29.56
CA GLN A 164 16.69 22.67 29.18
C GLN A 164 16.74 22.97 27.68
N LEU A 165 16.23 22.06 26.86
CA LEU A 165 16.17 22.22 25.40
C LEU A 165 14.91 22.96 24.94
N ALA A 166 13.86 23.07 25.77
CA ALA A 166 12.62 23.75 25.40
C ALA A 166 12.85 25.20 24.96
N ASN A 167 13.78 25.90 25.63
CA ASN A 167 14.11 27.30 25.37
C ASN A 167 15.26 27.53 24.37
N VAL A 168 15.86 26.45 23.86
CA VAL A 168 16.94 26.53 22.88
C VAL A 168 16.33 26.49 21.45
N SER A 169 16.80 27.38 20.58
CA SER A 169 16.34 27.36 19.18
C SER A 169 16.89 26.14 18.43
N ILE A 170 16.15 25.66 17.46
CA ILE A 170 16.59 24.54 16.60
C ILE A 170 17.88 24.90 15.86
N GLU A 171 18.02 26.15 15.44
CA GLU A 171 19.24 26.65 14.80
C GLU A 171 20.46 26.53 15.69
N ASP A 172 20.34 26.84 16.99
CA ASP A 172 21.45 26.76 17.95
C ASP A 172 21.81 25.30 18.25
N ILE A 173 20.83 24.42 18.29
CA ILE A 173 21.07 22.96 18.39
C ILE A 173 21.82 22.48 17.14
N GLY A 174 21.38 22.86 15.96
CA GLY A 174 22.06 22.54 14.70
C GLY A 174 23.50 23.03 14.66
N LYS A 175 23.75 24.31 15.04
CA LYS A 175 25.10 24.88 15.12
C LYS A 175 26.00 24.13 16.09
N SER A 176 25.46 23.67 17.22
CA SER A 176 26.22 22.89 18.21
C SER A 176 26.65 21.53 17.64
N MET A 177 25.88 20.98 16.71
CA MET A 177 26.16 19.73 15.97
C MET A 177 26.98 19.95 14.69
N GLY A 178 27.21 21.20 14.30
CA GLY A 178 27.90 21.55 13.04
C GLY A 178 27.04 21.32 11.79
N VAL A 179 25.73 21.30 11.95
CA VAL A 179 24.75 21.04 10.88
C VAL A 179 23.80 22.21 10.75
N GLU A 180 23.50 22.63 9.52
CA GLU A 180 22.44 23.59 9.24
C GLU A 180 21.11 22.85 9.13
N LEU A 181 20.25 22.99 10.15
CA LEU A 181 18.94 22.35 10.17
C LEU A 181 17.92 23.21 9.43
N ILE A 182 17.16 22.59 8.55
CA ILE A 182 16.07 23.21 7.81
C ILE A 182 14.80 23.07 8.64
N THR A 183 14.15 24.21 8.93
CA THR A 183 12.84 24.25 9.58
C THR A 183 11.80 24.79 8.63
N PHE A 184 10.60 24.23 8.67
CA PHE A 184 9.46 24.70 7.89
C PHE A 184 8.18 24.50 8.68
N THR A 185 7.12 25.18 8.26
CA THR A 185 5.82 25.09 8.91
C THR A 185 4.89 24.22 8.10
N GLN A 186 4.22 23.27 8.76
CA GLN A 186 3.25 22.37 8.17
C GLN A 186 1.96 22.35 8.99
N MET A 187 0.81 22.26 8.31
CA MET A 187 -0.47 22.00 8.97
C MET A 187 -0.53 20.53 9.35
N MET A 188 -0.73 20.24 10.63
CA MET A 188 -0.85 18.90 11.18
C MET A 188 -2.12 18.80 12.02
N GLU A 189 -2.70 17.63 12.08
CA GLU A 189 -3.86 17.33 12.92
C GLU A 189 -3.40 17.05 14.35
N ASP A 190 -3.99 17.76 15.32
CA ASP A 190 -3.72 17.52 16.74
C ASP A 190 -4.50 16.30 17.26
N SER A 191 -4.31 15.94 18.53
CA SER A 191 -5.00 14.81 19.17
C SER A 191 -6.53 14.97 19.24
N ASP A 192 -7.04 16.17 19.04
CA ASP A 192 -8.45 16.51 19.07
C ASP A 192 -9.06 16.63 17.66
N GLY A 193 -8.27 16.39 16.62
CA GLY A 193 -8.70 16.43 15.22
C GLY A 193 -8.76 17.84 14.61
N ASN A 194 -8.08 18.84 15.22
CA ASN A 194 -7.99 20.17 14.65
C ASN A 194 -6.69 20.35 13.86
N GLU A 195 -6.78 21.06 12.74
CA GLU A 195 -5.59 21.46 11.99
C GLU A 195 -4.83 22.56 12.73
N VAL A 196 -3.58 22.28 13.10
CA VAL A 196 -2.68 23.19 13.82
C VAL A 196 -1.41 23.39 13.01
N GLU A 197 -1.00 24.64 12.92
CA GLU A 197 0.28 25.01 12.31
C GLU A 197 1.45 24.57 13.21
N THR A 198 2.26 23.65 12.73
CA THR A 198 3.34 23.02 13.50
C THR A 198 4.68 23.24 12.80
N ILE A 199 5.69 23.61 13.59
CA ILE A 199 7.06 23.72 13.09
C ILE A 199 7.66 22.33 12.99
N CYS A 200 8.16 21.99 11.81
CA CYS A 200 8.84 20.74 11.52
C CYS A 200 10.31 20.98 11.20
N VAL A 201 11.13 19.97 11.46
CA VAL A 201 12.56 19.96 11.24
C VAL A 201 12.91 18.83 10.25
N ASP A 202 13.68 19.15 9.24
CA ASP A 202 14.25 18.12 8.35
C ASP A 202 15.51 17.52 8.99
N MET A 203 15.38 16.32 9.55
CA MET A 203 16.47 15.60 10.20
C MET A 203 17.44 14.93 9.21
N ARG A 204 17.11 14.86 7.91
CA ARG A 204 17.94 14.23 6.89
C ARG A 204 19.28 14.93 6.72
N GLN A 205 19.33 16.23 7.03
CA GLN A 205 20.58 17.00 7.02
C GLN A 205 21.58 16.50 8.05
N ILE A 206 21.12 15.99 9.19
CA ILE A 206 22.00 15.37 10.19
C ILE A 206 22.64 14.10 9.63
N VAL A 207 21.84 13.24 8.99
CA VAL A 207 22.33 12.00 8.39
C VAL A 207 23.32 12.27 7.26
N LYS A 208 23.08 13.32 6.48
CA LYS A 208 23.97 13.73 5.38
C LYS A 208 25.34 14.27 5.89
N ALA A 209 25.40 14.78 7.09
CA ALA A 209 26.61 15.33 7.70
C ALA A 209 27.47 14.30 8.45
N MET A 210 26.90 13.11 8.72
CA MET A 210 27.59 11.97 9.37
C MET A 210 28.35 11.14 8.35
#